data_166d1f1352eb19f2dd1b2db0f77dc270
#
_entry.id   166d1f1352eb19f2dd1b2db0f77dc270
#
_cell.length_a   1.000
_cell.length_b   1.000
_cell.length_c   1.000
_cell.angle_alpha   90.00
_cell.angle_beta   90.00
_cell.angle_gamma   90.00
#
_symmetry.space_group_name_H-M   'P 1'
#
loop_
_entity.id
_entity.type
_entity.pdbx_description
1 polymer ?
#
loop_
_entity_poly.entity_id
_entity_poly.type
_entity_poly.pdbx_seq_one_letter_code
_entity_poly.pdbx_strand_id
1 'polypeptide(L)'
;MRISKFFLAIAASLMLVSACATTPEQRTDKAIREVLNEFQAVGISAAIVKDGQIVYNESFGYKNLETKAPLANSDVMRIASISKSFTATSLRQLVDQGIISLDDDVSDLIGFRIRNPHHPDTPITLRMVLSHTASIKDKEDYFTLDHLNPAVYGDCVESYFEYAPGEGYNYSNMGLNLAGTILEKVSGVRFDDYVRTNVIHKLGLYGGHNIDSLDASKFALIYSYEDGKFVESKGAYRSRSEDMPGYVFGYSSPIFSPTGGVKISAKDLATYMMMHMNYGELNGVRIISEESAKAMQTPVWIVKQDWEDQYGLCLKEFIDFIDNPKYNTAETYPVGHTGGAYGLNSIMIWSPEDNWGIVAMTNGYAPVEGKPFLKTLTNSIYNAYFK
;
A
#
# COMPACT_ATOMS: atom_id res chain seq x y z
N MET A 1 -88.07 17.33 24.91
CA MET A 1 -87.62 16.85 23.58
C MET A 1 -86.19 17.32 23.35
N ARG A 2 -85.19 16.47 23.59
CA ARG A 2 -83.74 16.77 23.49
C ARG A 2 -83.16 16.04 22.27
N ILE A 3 -82.67 16.79 21.31
CA ILE A 3 -82.01 16.28 20.11
C ILE A 3 -80.52 16.14 20.45
N SER A 4 -80.05 14.89 20.41
CA SER A 4 -78.62 14.56 20.56
C SER A 4 -77.92 14.72 19.21
N LYS A 5 -76.83 15.53 19.18
CA LYS A 5 -75.94 15.65 18.02
C LYS A 5 -74.83 14.67 18.19
N PHE A 6 -74.73 13.68 17.31
CA PHE A 6 -73.57 12.81 17.11
C PHE A 6 -72.50 13.57 16.35
N PHE A 7 -71.34 13.76 16.94
CA PHE A 7 -70.13 14.20 16.23
C PHE A 7 -69.36 12.94 15.79
N LEU A 8 -69.25 12.77 14.49
CA LEU A 8 -68.38 11.76 13.87
C LEU A 8 -66.96 12.34 13.81
N ALA A 9 -66.04 11.85 14.62
CA ALA A 9 -64.61 12.17 14.50
C ALA A 9 -63.94 11.23 13.49
N ILE A 10 -63.57 11.75 12.34
CA ILE A 10 -62.74 11.07 11.33
C ILE A 10 -61.28 11.22 11.77
N ALA A 11 -60.69 10.18 12.32
CA ALA A 11 -59.27 10.11 12.60
C ALA A 11 -58.52 9.81 11.26
N ALA A 12 -57.98 10.84 10.64
CA ALA A 12 -57.08 10.68 9.51
C ALA A 12 -55.69 10.21 10.06
N SER A 13 -55.40 8.90 9.90
CA SER A 13 -54.06 8.35 10.15
C SER A 13 -53.16 8.82 9.05
N LEU A 14 -52.34 9.85 9.29
CA LEU A 14 -51.14 10.13 8.46
C LEU A 14 -50.14 9.01 8.67
N MET A 15 -50.03 8.05 7.78
CA MET A 15 -48.88 7.23 7.62
C MET A 15 -47.73 8.10 7.11
N LEU A 16 -46.86 8.55 7.98
CA LEU A 16 -45.55 9.08 7.63
C LEU A 16 -44.74 7.92 7.01
N VAL A 17 -44.75 7.83 5.69
CA VAL A 17 -43.72 7.05 4.97
C VAL A 17 -42.43 7.82 5.15
N SER A 18 -41.69 7.48 6.23
CA SER A 18 -40.31 7.91 6.36
C SER A 18 -39.56 7.26 5.21
N ALA A 19 -39.28 8.01 4.16
CA ALA A 19 -38.32 7.60 3.14
C ALA A 19 -36.99 7.40 3.88
N CYS A 20 -36.63 6.14 4.13
CA CYS A 20 -35.37 5.79 4.79
C CYS A 20 -34.27 6.24 3.82
N ALA A 21 -33.65 7.39 4.11
CA ALA A 21 -32.49 7.84 3.36
C ALA A 21 -31.40 6.75 3.49
N THR A 22 -30.82 6.32 2.37
CA THR A 22 -29.74 5.34 2.37
C THR A 22 -28.55 5.89 3.14
N THR A 23 -27.98 5.07 4.06
CA THR A 23 -26.81 5.48 4.84
C THR A 23 -25.58 5.56 3.97
N PRO A 24 -24.51 6.28 4.39
CA PRO A 24 -23.24 6.31 3.67
C PRO A 24 -22.69 4.89 3.41
N GLU A 25 -22.81 3.97 4.38
CA GLU A 25 -22.36 2.58 4.26
C GLU A 25 -23.14 1.85 3.16
N GLN A 26 -24.47 1.99 3.12
CA GLN A 26 -25.31 1.36 2.09
C GLN A 26 -25.01 1.92 0.69
N ARG A 27 -24.76 3.23 0.57
CA ARG A 27 -24.34 3.82 -0.70
C ARG A 27 -22.97 3.27 -1.13
N THR A 28 -22.04 3.12 -0.18
CA THR A 28 -20.70 2.58 -0.43
C THR A 28 -20.76 1.11 -0.85
N ASP A 29 -21.56 0.28 -0.19
CA ASP A 29 -21.81 -1.11 -0.60
C ASP A 29 -22.29 -1.18 -2.06
N LYS A 30 -23.27 -0.35 -2.40
CA LYS A 30 -23.80 -0.29 -3.77
C LYS A 30 -22.72 0.12 -4.76
N ALA A 31 -21.96 1.17 -4.46
CA ALA A 31 -20.90 1.68 -5.33
C ALA A 31 -19.78 0.65 -5.57
N ILE A 32 -19.36 -0.07 -4.52
CA ILE A 32 -18.35 -1.14 -4.64
C ILE A 32 -18.89 -2.30 -5.49
N ARG A 33 -20.15 -2.70 -5.31
CA ARG A 33 -20.78 -3.76 -6.12
C ARG A 33 -20.91 -3.36 -7.59
N GLU A 34 -21.19 -2.09 -7.89
CA GLU A 34 -21.22 -1.58 -9.26
C GLU A 34 -19.84 -1.68 -9.92
N VAL A 35 -18.77 -1.27 -9.23
CA VAL A 35 -17.39 -1.42 -9.72
C VAL A 35 -17.00 -2.91 -9.85
N LEU A 36 -17.35 -3.76 -8.87
CA LEU A 36 -17.10 -5.20 -8.93
C LEU A 36 -17.74 -5.83 -10.18
N ASN A 37 -18.96 -5.45 -10.50
CA ASN A 37 -19.65 -5.95 -11.68
C ASN A 37 -19.07 -5.38 -12.99
N GLU A 38 -18.79 -4.08 -13.03
CA GLU A 38 -18.26 -3.39 -14.21
C GLU A 38 -16.92 -3.98 -14.65
N PHE A 39 -16.02 -4.19 -13.69
CA PHE A 39 -14.68 -4.73 -13.93
C PHE A 39 -14.60 -6.25 -13.77
N GLN A 40 -15.74 -6.92 -13.58
CA GLN A 40 -15.78 -8.36 -13.29
C GLN A 40 -14.78 -8.73 -12.18
N ALA A 41 -14.60 -7.88 -11.17
CA ALA A 41 -13.58 -8.11 -10.15
C ALA A 41 -13.88 -9.40 -9.37
N VAL A 42 -12.84 -10.17 -9.08
CA VAL A 42 -12.96 -11.46 -8.36
C VAL A 42 -13.45 -11.20 -6.94
N GLY A 43 -12.83 -10.26 -6.26
CA GLY A 43 -13.21 -9.79 -4.95
C GLY A 43 -12.61 -8.41 -4.67
N ILE A 44 -13.32 -7.62 -3.86
CA ILE A 44 -12.90 -6.30 -3.40
C ILE A 44 -13.07 -6.24 -1.89
N SER A 45 -12.01 -5.86 -1.16
CA SER A 45 -12.05 -5.47 0.25
C SER A 45 -11.78 -3.99 0.39
N ALA A 46 -12.59 -3.28 1.18
CA ALA A 46 -12.41 -1.86 1.42
C ALA A 46 -12.58 -1.49 2.89
N ALA A 47 -11.81 -0.50 3.34
CA ALA A 47 -11.98 0.12 4.65
C ALA A 47 -11.88 1.64 4.51
N ILE A 48 -12.72 2.36 5.27
CA ILE A 48 -12.74 3.83 5.32
C ILE A 48 -12.42 4.27 6.73
N VAL A 49 -11.52 5.23 6.82
CA VAL A 49 -11.19 5.94 8.06
C VAL A 49 -11.79 7.34 7.97
N LYS A 50 -12.39 7.80 9.06
CA LYS A 50 -12.85 9.18 9.25
C LYS A 50 -12.63 9.58 10.70
N ASP A 51 -12.07 10.77 10.91
CA ASP A 51 -11.83 11.34 12.24
C ASP A 51 -11.12 10.36 13.19
N GLY A 52 -10.10 9.65 12.69
CA GLY A 52 -9.29 8.70 13.46
C GLY A 52 -9.99 7.39 13.83
N GLN A 53 -11.08 7.04 13.16
CA GLN A 53 -11.81 5.78 13.36
C GLN A 53 -12.07 5.06 12.03
N ILE A 54 -12.05 3.73 12.07
CA ILE A 54 -12.53 2.91 10.94
C ILE A 54 -14.06 2.92 10.99
N VAL A 55 -14.68 3.61 10.03
CA VAL A 55 -16.13 3.79 9.94
C VAL A 55 -16.81 2.84 8.95
N TYR A 56 -16.00 2.16 8.12
CA TYR A 56 -16.46 1.17 7.15
C TYR A 56 -15.40 0.10 6.95
N ASN A 57 -15.79 -1.19 6.88
CA ASN A 57 -14.90 -2.30 6.55
C ASN A 57 -15.71 -3.47 6.02
N GLU A 58 -15.76 -3.62 4.68
CA GLU A 58 -16.54 -4.66 4.02
C GLU A 58 -15.78 -5.30 2.85
N SER A 59 -16.18 -6.54 2.54
CA SER A 59 -15.61 -7.35 1.47
C SER A 59 -16.69 -7.95 0.60
N PHE A 60 -16.46 -8.03 -0.71
CA PHE A 60 -17.41 -8.48 -1.72
C PHE A 60 -16.72 -9.45 -2.68
N GLY A 61 -17.48 -10.38 -3.25
CA GLY A 61 -16.98 -11.36 -4.21
C GLY A 61 -16.32 -12.57 -3.55
N TYR A 62 -15.28 -13.10 -4.18
CA TYR A 62 -14.71 -14.38 -3.82
C TYR A 62 -13.23 -14.27 -3.47
N LYS A 63 -12.78 -15.02 -2.46
CA LYS A 63 -11.37 -15.25 -2.20
C LYS A 63 -10.77 -16.39 -3.03
N ASN A 64 -11.64 -17.26 -3.55
CA ASN A 64 -11.27 -18.38 -4.41
C ASN A 64 -12.37 -18.61 -5.45
N LEU A 65 -12.03 -18.48 -6.75
CA LEU A 65 -12.98 -18.64 -7.85
C LEU A 65 -13.40 -20.08 -8.10
N GLU A 66 -12.51 -21.04 -7.85
CA GLU A 66 -12.80 -22.46 -8.08
C GLU A 66 -13.84 -22.97 -7.07
N THR A 67 -13.60 -22.71 -5.79
CA THR A 67 -14.48 -23.18 -4.70
C THR A 67 -15.67 -22.26 -4.45
N LYS A 68 -15.69 -21.06 -5.04
CA LYS A 68 -16.68 -19.99 -4.76
C LYS A 68 -16.69 -19.56 -3.29
N ALA A 69 -15.57 -19.76 -2.57
CA ALA A 69 -15.43 -19.30 -1.20
C ALA A 69 -15.54 -17.77 -1.15
N PRO A 70 -16.47 -17.20 -0.36
CA PRO A 70 -16.66 -15.76 -0.27
C PRO A 70 -15.42 -15.09 0.33
N LEU A 71 -15.14 -13.87 -0.10
CA LEU A 71 -14.11 -13.03 0.50
C LEU A 71 -14.61 -12.46 1.83
N ALA A 72 -13.84 -12.63 2.89
CA ALA A 72 -14.16 -12.15 4.24
C ALA A 72 -13.29 -10.93 4.63
N ASN A 73 -13.80 -10.09 5.53
CA ASN A 73 -13.10 -8.89 6.02
C ASN A 73 -11.76 -9.21 6.73
N SER A 74 -11.60 -10.45 7.21
CA SER A 74 -10.38 -10.95 7.86
C SER A 74 -9.40 -11.65 6.89
N ASP A 75 -9.79 -11.83 5.63
CA ASP A 75 -8.90 -12.43 4.65
C ASP A 75 -7.78 -11.46 4.29
N VAL A 76 -6.59 -12.00 4.04
CA VAL A 76 -5.41 -11.22 3.71
C VAL A 76 -5.12 -11.30 2.22
N MET A 77 -4.71 -10.17 1.67
CA MET A 77 -4.22 -10.05 0.30
C MET A 77 -2.79 -9.53 0.30
N ARG A 78 -2.02 -9.91 -0.71
CA ARG A 78 -0.78 -9.20 -1.02
C ARG A 78 -1.12 -7.76 -1.43
N ILE A 79 -0.37 -6.78 -0.90
CA ILE A 79 -0.61 -5.36 -1.18
C ILE A 79 0.39 -4.73 -2.13
N ALA A 80 1.24 -5.56 -2.75
CA ALA A 80 2.29 -5.14 -3.67
C ALA A 80 3.05 -3.89 -3.15
N SER A 81 3.23 -2.86 -3.96
CA SER A 81 4.12 -1.74 -3.68
C SER A 81 3.78 -0.89 -2.45
N ILE A 82 2.58 -0.98 -1.88
CA ILE A 82 2.30 -0.40 -0.56
C ILE A 82 3.27 -0.93 0.49
N SER A 83 3.80 -2.16 0.32
CA SER A 83 4.81 -2.77 1.20
C SER A 83 6.08 -1.94 1.36
N LYS A 84 6.42 -1.09 0.38
CA LYS A 84 7.58 -0.20 0.45
C LYS A 84 7.49 0.75 1.64
N SER A 85 6.29 1.20 1.99
CA SER A 85 6.10 2.06 3.16
C SER A 85 6.44 1.34 4.47
N PHE A 86 6.16 0.02 4.57
CA PHE A 86 6.56 -0.79 5.74
C PHE A 86 8.09 -0.90 5.86
N THR A 87 8.79 -1.09 4.73
CA THR A 87 10.26 -1.10 4.67
C THR A 87 10.83 0.26 5.11
N ALA A 88 10.29 1.37 4.57
CA ALA A 88 10.71 2.70 4.94
C ALA A 88 10.42 3.01 6.41
N THR A 89 9.23 2.68 6.93
CA THR A 89 8.86 2.83 8.34
C THR A 89 9.85 2.12 9.25
N SER A 90 10.25 0.88 8.89
CA SER A 90 11.23 0.11 9.67
C SER A 90 12.62 0.74 9.67
N LEU A 91 13.08 1.26 8.53
CA LEU A 91 14.34 2.00 8.46
C LEU A 91 14.28 3.33 9.23
N ARG A 92 13.13 4.00 9.20
CA ARG A 92 12.94 5.23 10.00
C ARG A 92 13.01 4.97 11.50
N GLN A 93 12.63 3.77 11.98
CA GLN A 93 12.86 3.39 13.38
C GLN A 93 14.36 3.38 13.74
N LEU A 94 15.21 2.89 12.85
CA LEU A 94 16.67 2.88 13.06
C LEU A 94 17.25 4.30 12.98
N VAL A 95 16.71 5.15 12.14
CA VAL A 95 17.07 6.59 12.07
C VAL A 95 16.67 7.31 13.37
N ASP A 96 15.45 7.07 13.86
CA ASP A 96 14.97 7.66 15.13
C ASP A 96 15.81 7.22 16.36
N GLN A 97 16.41 6.03 16.27
CA GLN A 97 17.35 5.51 17.29
C GLN A 97 18.78 6.03 17.13
N GLY A 98 19.08 6.79 16.06
CA GLY A 98 20.42 7.29 15.76
C GLY A 98 21.42 6.20 15.33
N ILE A 99 20.92 5.03 14.89
CA ILE A 99 21.76 3.91 14.43
C ILE A 99 22.26 4.17 13.01
N ILE A 100 21.44 4.76 12.15
CA ILE A 100 21.75 5.17 10.78
C ILE A 100 21.18 6.55 10.49
N SER A 101 21.68 7.19 9.42
CA SER A 101 21.12 8.42 8.85
C SER A 101 20.51 8.16 7.47
N LEU A 102 19.53 8.99 7.09
CA LEU A 102 19.05 8.99 5.70
C LEU A 102 20.13 9.39 4.70
N ASP A 103 21.14 10.12 5.14
CA ASP A 103 22.21 10.65 4.30
C ASP A 103 23.47 9.76 4.33
N ASP A 104 23.42 8.61 5.02
CA ASP A 104 24.46 7.61 4.99
C ASP A 104 24.57 6.99 3.59
N ASP A 105 25.82 6.69 3.19
CA ASP A 105 26.14 5.96 1.98
C ASP A 105 25.68 4.51 2.09
N VAL A 106 24.84 4.08 1.15
CA VAL A 106 24.35 2.70 1.13
C VAL A 106 25.45 1.67 1.01
N SER A 107 26.64 2.04 0.45
CA SER A 107 27.80 1.13 0.38
C SER A 107 28.33 0.77 1.77
N ASP A 108 28.37 1.74 2.68
CA ASP A 108 28.83 1.53 4.05
C ASP A 108 27.80 0.69 4.84
N LEU A 109 26.51 0.97 4.63
CA LEU A 109 25.42 0.24 5.28
C LEU A 109 25.32 -1.23 4.83
N ILE A 110 25.51 -1.49 3.52
CA ILE A 110 25.42 -2.85 2.98
C ILE A 110 26.74 -3.61 3.03
N GLY A 111 27.89 -2.92 3.08
CA GLY A 111 29.22 -3.51 3.22
C GLY A 111 29.87 -3.97 1.91
N PHE A 112 29.38 -3.50 0.77
CA PHE A 112 30.06 -3.59 -0.52
C PHE A 112 29.76 -2.33 -1.35
N ARG A 113 30.62 -2.05 -2.35
CA ARG A 113 30.53 -0.82 -3.11
C ARG A 113 29.29 -0.81 -4.00
N ILE A 114 28.39 0.15 -3.76
CA ILE A 114 27.26 0.48 -4.63
C ILE A 114 27.48 1.90 -5.14
N ARG A 115 27.74 2.02 -6.44
CA ARG A 115 27.99 3.28 -7.15
C ARG A 115 27.47 3.20 -8.55
N ASN A 116 26.90 4.31 -9.01
CA ASN A 116 26.62 4.47 -10.43
C ASN A 116 27.96 4.59 -11.18
N PRO A 117 28.28 3.68 -12.12
CA PRO A 117 29.56 3.74 -12.84
C PRO A 117 29.73 5.00 -13.69
N HIS A 118 28.65 5.66 -14.12
CA HIS A 118 28.70 6.95 -14.80
C HIS A 118 29.09 8.09 -13.87
N HIS A 119 28.92 7.92 -12.54
CA HIS A 119 29.20 8.90 -11.49
C HIS A 119 29.90 8.23 -10.31
N PRO A 120 31.12 7.69 -10.48
CA PRO A 120 31.76 6.81 -9.50
C PRO A 120 32.13 7.49 -8.18
N ASP A 121 32.23 8.80 -8.18
CA ASP A 121 32.56 9.62 -6.99
C ASP A 121 31.31 10.10 -6.23
N THR A 122 30.11 9.96 -6.79
CA THR A 122 28.86 10.38 -6.16
C THR A 122 28.32 9.26 -5.28
N PRO A 123 28.19 9.44 -3.95
CA PRO A 123 27.57 8.47 -3.09
C PRO A 123 26.08 8.32 -3.38
N ILE A 124 25.56 7.11 -3.22
CA ILE A 124 24.12 6.84 -3.21
C ILE A 124 23.71 6.79 -1.74
N THR A 125 22.79 7.68 -1.33
CA THR A 125 22.32 7.72 0.05
C THR A 125 21.04 6.89 0.27
N LEU A 126 20.77 6.52 1.51
CA LEU A 126 19.53 5.83 1.88
C LEU A 126 18.29 6.67 1.51
N ARG A 127 18.36 8.00 1.67
CA ARG A 127 17.32 8.94 1.22
C ARG A 127 17.01 8.79 -0.26
N MET A 128 18.04 8.75 -1.11
CA MET A 128 17.88 8.60 -2.56
C MET A 128 17.22 7.26 -2.94
N VAL A 129 17.55 6.20 -2.22
CA VAL A 129 16.94 4.87 -2.42
C VAL A 129 15.45 4.91 -2.08
N LEU A 130 15.09 5.45 -0.92
CA LEU A 130 13.70 5.52 -0.44
C LEU A 130 12.83 6.52 -1.23
N SER A 131 13.43 7.50 -1.90
CA SER A 131 12.73 8.47 -2.76
C SER A 131 12.81 8.18 -4.26
N HIS A 132 13.41 7.03 -4.65
CA HIS A 132 13.59 6.63 -6.04
C HIS A 132 14.45 7.60 -6.88
N THR A 133 15.39 8.31 -6.23
CA THR A 133 16.33 9.23 -6.90
C THR A 133 17.76 8.70 -6.96
N ALA A 134 17.97 7.42 -6.64
CA ALA A 134 19.28 6.77 -6.59
C ALA A 134 19.90 6.46 -7.94
N SER A 135 19.28 6.82 -9.06
CA SER A 135 19.64 6.43 -10.43
C SER A 135 19.72 4.90 -10.67
N ILE A 136 19.15 4.08 -9.76
CA ILE A 136 19.10 2.61 -9.89
C ILE A 136 17.99 2.23 -10.86
N LYS A 137 18.32 1.36 -11.81
CA LYS A 137 17.43 0.83 -12.85
C LYS A 137 17.05 -0.61 -12.51
N ASP A 138 15.75 -0.92 -12.51
CA ASP A 138 15.30 -2.29 -12.32
C ASP A 138 15.80 -3.20 -13.44
N LYS A 139 16.22 -4.40 -13.07
CA LYS A 139 16.46 -5.51 -13.96
C LYS A 139 15.27 -6.46 -13.92
N GLU A 140 15.16 -7.36 -14.89
CA GLU A 140 14.11 -8.37 -14.94
C GLU A 140 14.07 -9.20 -13.65
N ASP A 141 15.25 -9.60 -13.15
CA ASP A 141 15.41 -10.26 -11.85
C ASP A 141 15.87 -9.28 -10.76
N TYR A 142 14.97 -8.41 -10.30
CA TYR A 142 15.27 -7.46 -9.23
C TYR A 142 15.14 -8.07 -7.82
N PHE A 143 14.90 -9.37 -7.68
CA PHE A 143 14.82 -10.07 -6.40
C PHE A 143 16.18 -10.58 -5.89
N THR A 144 17.28 -10.15 -6.50
CA THR A 144 18.64 -10.33 -6.03
C THR A 144 19.37 -9.01 -5.97
N LEU A 145 20.44 -8.92 -5.17
CA LEU A 145 21.37 -7.78 -5.17
C LEU A 145 22.57 -7.99 -6.10
N ASP A 146 22.65 -9.11 -6.81
CA ASP A 146 23.77 -9.45 -7.67
C ASP A 146 24.05 -8.35 -8.70
N HIS A 147 22.99 -7.78 -9.29
CA HIS A 147 23.10 -6.71 -10.28
C HIS A 147 23.65 -5.37 -9.72
N LEU A 148 23.72 -5.22 -8.41
CA LEU A 148 24.31 -4.06 -7.73
C LEU A 148 25.68 -4.36 -7.11
N ASN A 149 26.10 -5.65 -7.11
CA ASN A 149 27.34 -6.10 -6.46
C ASN A 149 28.46 -6.29 -7.49
N PRO A 150 29.47 -5.40 -7.54
CA PRO A 150 30.56 -5.51 -8.51
C PRO A 150 31.39 -6.80 -8.40
N ALA A 151 31.41 -7.43 -7.23
CA ALA A 151 32.09 -8.72 -7.04
C ALA A 151 31.38 -9.88 -7.75
N VAL A 152 30.10 -9.72 -8.07
CA VAL A 152 29.25 -10.74 -8.71
C VAL A 152 29.00 -10.36 -10.19
N TYR A 153 28.65 -9.09 -10.46
CA TYR A 153 28.14 -8.65 -11.77
C TYR A 153 29.12 -7.74 -12.54
N GLY A 154 30.34 -7.55 -12.08
CA GLY A 154 31.34 -6.71 -12.74
C GLY A 154 31.07 -5.22 -12.56
N ASP A 155 31.04 -4.44 -13.66
CA ASP A 155 30.90 -2.98 -13.58
C ASP A 155 29.49 -2.48 -13.22
N CYS A 156 28.47 -3.36 -13.28
CA CYS A 156 27.07 -3.04 -12.95
C CYS A 156 26.46 -1.88 -13.77
N VAL A 157 27.10 -1.41 -14.86
CA VAL A 157 26.69 -0.21 -15.59
C VAL A 157 25.22 -0.26 -16.06
N GLU A 158 24.75 -1.42 -16.48
CA GLU A 158 23.38 -1.61 -16.94
C GLU A 158 22.31 -1.51 -15.86
N SER A 159 22.73 -1.51 -14.57
CA SER A 159 21.84 -1.36 -13.41
C SER A 159 21.62 0.09 -13.01
N TYR A 160 22.15 1.03 -13.80
CA TYR A 160 22.07 2.46 -13.53
C TYR A 160 21.64 3.27 -14.74
N PHE A 161 21.02 4.42 -14.48
CA PHE A 161 20.81 5.46 -15.47
C PHE A 161 22.05 6.35 -15.59
N GLU A 162 22.16 7.08 -16.70
CA GLU A 162 23.30 7.95 -16.97
C GLU A 162 23.32 9.22 -16.11
N TYR A 163 22.18 9.64 -15.52
CA TYR A 163 22.13 10.81 -14.64
C TYR A 163 22.71 10.50 -13.25
N ALA A 164 23.23 11.51 -12.59
CA ALA A 164 23.83 11.36 -11.29
C ALA A 164 22.78 11.00 -10.21
N PRO A 165 23.16 10.21 -9.18
CA PRO A 165 22.30 10.00 -8.01
C PRO A 165 21.84 11.33 -7.43
N GLY A 166 20.53 11.47 -7.21
CA GLY A 166 19.88 12.71 -6.75
C GLY A 166 19.40 13.66 -7.84
N GLU A 167 19.79 13.47 -9.10
CA GLU A 167 19.45 14.40 -10.20
C GLU A 167 18.30 13.93 -11.09
N GLY A 168 17.74 12.75 -10.82
CA GLY A 168 16.62 12.21 -11.58
C GLY A 168 15.77 11.27 -10.74
N TYR A 169 14.55 11.03 -11.20
CA TYR A 169 13.60 10.10 -10.58
C TYR A 169 13.41 8.88 -11.47
N ASN A 170 13.54 7.72 -10.89
CA ASN A 170 13.09 6.46 -11.49
C ASN A 170 12.62 5.48 -10.42
N TYR A 171 11.36 5.13 -10.45
CA TYR A 171 10.79 4.14 -9.54
C TYR A 171 11.54 2.81 -9.64
N SER A 172 12.17 2.38 -8.53
CA SER A 172 13.01 1.18 -8.52
C SER A 172 12.58 0.18 -7.43
N ASN A 173 12.23 -1.02 -7.85
CA ASN A 173 11.98 -2.16 -6.97
C ASN A 173 13.30 -2.71 -6.41
N MET A 174 14.35 -2.76 -7.25
CA MET A 174 15.68 -3.20 -6.83
C MET A 174 16.26 -2.31 -5.74
N GLY A 175 16.06 -0.98 -5.82
CA GLY A 175 16.43 -0.05 -4.76
C GLY A 175 15.74 -0.38 -3.43
N LEU A 176 14.46 -0.71 -3.45
CA LEU A 176 13.73 -1.07 -2.23
C LEU A 176 14.10 -2.46 -1.69
N ASN A 177 14.51 -3.38 -2.54
CA ASN A 177 15.08 -4.65 -2.08
C ASN A 177 16.45 -4.44 -1.42
N LEU A 178 17.29 -3.52 -1.94
CA LEU A 178 18.50 -3.05 -1.27
C LEU A 178 18.18 -2.43 0.11
N ALA A 179 17.19 -1.54 0.19
CA ALA A 179 16.77 -0.92 1.44
C ALA A 179 16.34 -1.96 2.49
N GLY A 180 15.58 -2.98 2.10
CA GLY A 180 15.22 -4.09 2.99
C GLY A 180 16.42 -4.92 3.45
N THR A 181 17.43 -5.09 2.59
CA THR A 181 18.66 -5.79 2.96
C THR A 181 19.53 -4.96 3.92
N ILE A 182 19.57 -3.65 3.73
CA ILE A 182 20.20 -2.73 4.68
C ILE A 182 19.53 -2.82 6.05
N LEU A 183 18.17 -2.81 6.10
CA LEU A 183 17.44 -3.01 7.35
C LEU A 183 17.88 -4.28 8.08
N GLU A 184 17.92 -5.41 7.37
CA GLU A 184 18.35 -6.69 7.92
C GLU A 184 19.77 -6.61 8.48
N LYS A 185 20.69 -6.09 7.67
CA LYS A 185 22.12 -6.05 8.02
C LYS A 185 22.42 -5.17 9.22
N VAL A 186 21.82 -3.97 9.26
CA VAL A 186 22.06 -2.99 10.31
C VAL A 186 21.34 -3.37 11.61
N SER A 187 20.13 -3.91 11.52
CA SER A 187 19.37 -4.31 12.72
C SER A 187 19.84 -5.62 13.34
N GLY A 188 20.55 -6.48 12.58
CA GLY A 188 20.87 -7.84 13.01
C GLY A 188 19.67 -8.78 13.09
N VAL A 189 18.51 -8.39 12.54
CA VAL A 189 17.26 -9.16 12.54
C VAL A 189 16.81 -9.39 11.11
N ARG A 190 16.40 -10.63 10.77
CA ARG A 190 15.92 -10.95 9.42
C ARG A 190 14.80 -9.99 9.00
N PHE A 191 14.84 -9.53 7.75
CA PHE A 191 13.99 -8.48 7.24
C PHE A 191 12.49 -8.68 7.55
N ASP A 192 11.95 -9.86 7.21
CA ASP A 192 10.53 -10.18 7.41
C ASP A 192 10.13 -10.24 8.89
N ASP A 193 11.04 -10.76 9.75
CA ASP A 193 10.83 -10.80 11.19
C ASP A 193 10.91 -9.40 11.83
N TYR A 194 11.81 -8.54 11.35
CA TYR A 194 11.88 -7.16 11.83
C TYR A 194 10.59 -6.40 11.58
N VAL A 195 10.12 -6.38 10.32
CA VAL A 195 8.88 -5.69 9.95
C VAL A 195 7.68 -6.25 10.70
N ARG A 196 7.58 -7.58 10.79
CA ARG A 196 6.50 -8.25 11.50
C ARG A 196 6.47 -7.87 12.98
N THR A 197 7.61 -7.91 13.66
CA THR A 197 7.69 -7.68 15.12
C THR A 197 7.58 -6.20 15.47
N ASN A 198 8.32 -5.33 14.76
CA ASN A 198 8.49 -3.94 15.16
C ASN A 198 7.46 -2.97 14.55
N VAL A 199 6.70 -3.41 13.53
CA VAL A 199 5.65 -2.60 12.92
C VAL A 199 4.30 -3.30 13.05
N ILE A 200 4.13 -4.47 12.43
CA ILE A 200 2.83 -5.14 12.30
C ILE A 200 2.29 -5.57 13.68
N HIS A 201 3.03 -6.41 14.42
CA HIS A 201 2.60 -6.90 15.72
C HIS A 201 2.57 -5.80 16.79
N LYS A 202 3.47 -4.80 16.69
CA LYS A 202 3.49 -3.68 17.62
C LYS A 202 2.23 -2.83 17.54
N LEU A 203 1.59 -2.77 16.35
CA LEU A 203 0.27 -2.17 16.14
C LEU A 203 -0.90 -3.14 16.43
N GLY A 204 -0.63 -4.38 16.84
CA GLY A 204 -1.66 -5.40 17.06
C GLY A 204 -2.28 -5.96 15.77
N LEU A 205 -1.60 -5.85 14.62
CA LEU A 205 -2.09 -6.25 13.31
C LEU A 205 -1.71 -7.69 12.98
N TYR A 206 -2.47 -8.29 12.05
CA TYR A 206 -2.18 -9.59 11.48
C TYR A 206 -1.70 -9.47 10.02
N GLY A 207 -0.51 -9.97 9.74
CA GLY A 207 0.08 -9.93 8.40
C GLY A 207 1.59 -10.13 8.40
N GLY A 208 2.21 -9.97 7.23
CA GLY A 208 3.66 -10.08 7.09
C GLY A 208 4.12 -10.34 5.66
N HIS A 209 5.44 -10.37 5.49
CA HIS A 209 6.09 -10.66 4.21
C HIS A 209 6.19 -12.17 3.95
N ASN A 210 6.54 -12.93 4.96
CA ASN A 210 6.75 -14.38 4.86
C ASN A 210 5.42 -15.12 5.04
N ILE A 211 4.95 -15.79 3.98
CA ILE A 211 3.70 -16.54 4.01
C ILE A 211 3.74 -17.76 4.94
N ASP A 212 4.93 -18.34 5.13
CA ASP A 212 5.10 -19.53 5.98
C ASP A 212 4.82 -19.24 7.46
N SER A 213 4.73 -17.96 7.83
CA SER A 213 4.35 -17.50 9.17
C SER A 213 2.86 -17.09 9.28
N LEU A 214 2.08 -17.28 8.23
CA LEU A 214 0.68 -16.87 8.15
C LEU A 214 -0.25 -18.07 7.93
N ASP A 215 -1.50 -17.93 8.35
CA ASP A 215 -2.53 -18.94 8.15
C ASP A 215 -3.03 -18.91 6.69
N ALA A 216 -2.71 -19.96 5.94
CA ALA A 216 -3.08 -20.10 4.54
C ALA A 216 -4.60 -20.10 4.29
N SER A 217 -5.42 -20.45 5.29
CA SER A 217 -6.88 -20.42 5.18
C SER A 217 -7.44 -18.99 5.01
N LYS A 218 -6.65 -17.99 5.38
CA LYS A 218 -6.99 -16.57 5.25
C LYS A 218 -6.55 -15.94 3.92
N PHE A 219 -5.85 -16.66 3.06
CA PHE A 219 -5.38 -16.07 1.80
C PHE A 219 -6.53 -15.92 0.80
N ALA A 220 -6.69 -14.71 0.27
CA ALA A 220 -7.45 -14.50 -0.94
C ALA A 220 -6.54 -14.76 -2.15
N LEU A 221 -6.82 -15.81 -2.91
CA LEU A 221 -6.04 -16.19 -4.09
C LEU A 221 -6.07 -15.06 -5.13
N ILE A 222 -4.93 -14.82 -5.76
CA ILE A 222 -4.77 -13.72 -6.72
C ILE A 222 -4.91 -14.27 -8.14
N TYR A 223 -5.57 -13.51 -8.99
CA TYR A 223 -5.88 -13.88 -10.37
C TYR A 223 -5.46 -12.79 -11.34
N SER A 224 -4.66 -13.15 -12.35
CA SER A 224 -4.48 -12.34 -13.55
C SER A 224 -5.63 -12.57 -14.54
N TYR A 225 -5.93 -11.57 -15.36
CA TYR A 225 -6.90 -11.70 -16.44
C TYR A 225 -6.16 -11.81 -17.77
N GLU A 226 -6.22 -12.98 -18.37
CA GLU A 226 -5.46 -13.37 -19.56
C GLU A 226 -6.41 -14.03 -20.58
N ASP A 227 -6.38 -13.58 -21.82
CA ASP A 227 -7.17 -14.16 -22.91
C ASP A 227 -8.67 -14.33 -22.59
N GLY A 228 -9.25 -13.34 -21.91
CA GLY A 228 -10.69 -13.33 -21.57
C GLY A 228 -11.08 -14.17 -20.34
N LYS A 229 -10.12 -14.66 -19.55
CA LYS A 229 -10.38 -15.49 -18.36
C LYS A 229 -9.45 -15.17 -17.20
N PHE A 230 -9.87 -15.51 -16.00
CA PHE A 230 -9.03 -15.41 -14.81
C PHE A 230 -8.13 -16.64 -14.66
N VAL A 231 -6.85 -16.39 -14.42
CA VAL A 231 -5.82 -17.41 -14.18
C VAL A 231 -5.21 -17.16 -12.80
N GLU A 232 -5.16 -18.20 -11.95
CA GLU A 232 -4.54 -18.09 -10.63
C GLU A 232 -3.04 -17.80 -10.72
N SER A 233 -2.59 -16.74 -10.07
CA SER A 233 -1.18 -16.34 -9.97
C SER A 233 -0.50 -17.04 -8.78
N LYS A 234 -0.23 -18.34 -8.92
CA LYS A 234 0.33 -19.21 -7.84
C LYS A 234 1.62 -18.66 -7.21
N GLY A 235 2.45 -17.96 -7.98
CA GLY A 235 3.69 -17.33 -7.50
C GLY A 235 3.48 -16.27 -6.42
N ALA A 236 2.28 -15.69 -6.32
CA ALA A 236 1.97 -14.65 -5.34
C ALA A 236 2.06 -15.14 -3.88
N TYR A 237 1.84 -16.43 -3.65
CA TYR A 237 1.88 -17.10 -2.34
C TYR A 237 2.82 -18.31 -2.34
N ARG A 238 3.98 -18.21 -3.03
CA ARG A 238 5.00 -19.28 -2.99
C ARG A 238 5.67 -19.32 -1.61
N SER A 239 5.73 -20.51 -1.00
CA SER A 239 6.50 -20.76 0.23
C SER A 239 7.96 -20.36 0.07
N ARG A 240 8.58 -19.89 1.13
CA ARG A 240 10.00 -19.53 1.18
C ARG A 240 10.87 -20.63 1.80
N SER A 241 10.26 -21.72 2.28
CA SER A 241 10.96 -22.84 2.89
C SER A 241 12.06 -23.46 2.01
N GLU A 242 11.86 -23.46 0.68
CA GLU A 242 12.84 -23.92 -0.29
C GLU A 242 14.02 -22.96 -0.49
N ASP A 243 13.83 -21.67 -0.25
CA ASP A 243 14.86 -20.64 -0.39
C ASP A 243 15.75 -20.56 0.87
N MET A 244 15.24 -21.02 2.02
CA MET A 244 15.94 -20.87 3.32
C MET A 244 17.28 -21.61 3.44
N PRO A 245 17.49 -22.81 2.87
CA PRO A 245 18.79 -23.48 2.99
C PRO A 245 19.97 -22.70 2.36
N GLY A 246 19.68 -21.86 1.34
CA GLY A 246 20.67 -20.98 0.69
C GLY A 246 20.67 -19.54 1.17
N TYR A 247 19.91 -19.24 2.24
CA TYR A 247 19.76 -17.87 2.72
C TYR A 247 21.06 -17.30 3.31
N VAL A 248 21.51 -16.19 2.75
CA VAL A 248 22.65 -15.42 3.25
C VAL A 248 22.16 -14.17 3.93
N PHE A 249 22.30 -14.11 5.26
CA PHE A 249 21.90 -12.97 6.08
C PHE A 249 22.61 -11.68 5.63
N GLY A 250 21.88 -10.60 5.48
CA GLY A 250 22.39 -9.33 4.95
C GLY A 250 22.63 -9.33 3.44
N TYR A 251 22.06 -10.31 2.70
CA TYR A 251 22.13 -10.37 1.25
C TYR A 251 20.84 -10.92 0.60
N SER A 252 20.26 -11.98 1.16
CA SER A 252 19.14 -12.70 0.54
C SER A 252 17.76 -12.17 0.90
N SER A 253 17.64 -11.06 1.66
CA SER A 253 16.35 -10.50 2.06
C SER A 253 15.38 -10.18 0.90
N PRO A 254 15.83 -9.92 -0.36
CA PRO A 254 14.93 -9.73 -1.50
C PRO A 254 13.94 -10.88 -1.74
N ILE A 255 14.23 -12.10 -1.30
CA ILE A 255 13.29 -13.24 -1.39
C ILE A 255 11.96 -12.97 -0.63
N PHE A 256 11.98 -12.17 0.43
CA PHE A 256 10.80 -11.73 1.17
C PHE A 256 10.10 -10.53 0.53
N SER A 257 10.65 -10.02 -0.58
CA SER A 257 10.09 -8.89 -1.35
C SER A 257 9.83 -7.64 -0.50
N PRO A 258 10.89 -6.97 0.02
CA PRO A 258 10.78 -5.67 0.69
C PRO A 258 9.98 -4.64 -0.12
N THR A 259 10.06 -4.76 -1.43
CA THR A 259 9.37 -3.92 -2.40
C THR A 259 7.87 -4.20 -2.55
N GLY A 260 7.37 -5.40 -2.16
CA GLY A 260 5.99 -5.75 -2.50
C GLY A 260 5.39 -6.95 -1.78
N GLY A 261 5.99 -7.42 -0.68
CA GLY A 261 5.71 -8.73 -0.10
C GLY A 261 4.69 -8.79 1.04
N VAL A 262 4.21 -7.70 1.58
CA VAL A 262 3.23 -7.71 2.69
C VAL A 262 1.89 -8.32 2.26
N LYS A 263 1.34 -9.18 3.11
CA LYS A 263 -0.03 -9.69 3.06
C LYS A 263 -0.73 -9.22 4.34
N ILE A 264 -1.88 -8.60 4.17
CA ILE A 264 -2.62 -7.96 5.27
C ILE A 264 -4.09 -7.79 4.86
N SER A 265 -5.01 -7.69 5.84
CA SER A 265 -6.41 -7.37 5.58
C SER A 265 -6.61 -5.87 5.29
N ALA A 266 -7.72 -5.50 4.64
CA ALA A 266 -8.04 -4.09 4.42
C ALA A 266 -8.16 -3.31 5.73
N LYS A 267 -8.76 -3.91 6.77
CA LYS A 267 -8.88 -3.34 8.10
C LYS A 267 -7.52 -3.08 8.75
N ASP A 268 -6.65 -4.08 8.71
CA ASP A 268 -5.33 -3.95 9.34
C ASP A 268 -4.45 -2.96 8.58
N LEU A 269 -4.57 -2.89 7.23
CA LEU A 269 -3.90 -1.87 6.43
C LEU A 269 -4.44 -0.46 6.72
N ALA A 270 -5.76 -0.33 6.93
CA ALA A 270 -6.35 0.94 7.37
C ALA A 270 -5.85 1.36 8.77
N THR A 271 -5.64 0.40 9.67
CA THR A 271 -5.05 0.67 11.00
C THR A 271 -3.59 1.13 10.87
N TYR A 272 -2.80 0.51 9.98
CA TYR A 272 -1.45 0.99 9.65
C TYR A 272 -1.48 2.40 9.03
N MET A 273 -2.42 2.67 8.13
CA MET A 273 -2.63 4.01 7.57
C MET A 273 -2.92 5.05 8.65
N MET A 274 -3.78 4.73 9.62
CA MET A 274 -4.11 5.62 10.75
C MET A 274 -2.87 6.00 11.57
N MET A 275 -1.89 5.10 11.72
CA MET A 275 -0.62 5.42 12.35
C MET A 275 0.13 6.53 11.58
N HIS A 276 0.14 6.48 10.24
CA HIS A 276 0.72 7.53 9.42
C HIS A 276 -0.09 8.83 9.44
N MET A 277 -1.44 8.74 9.42
CA MET A 277 -2.34 9.90 9.56
C MET A 277 -2.11 10.62 10.88
N ASN A 278 -1.77 9.89 11.94
CA ASN A 278 -1.45 10.43 13.28
C ASN A 278 0.07 10.57 13.50
N TYR A 279 0.82 10.82 12.46
CA TYR A 279 2.25 11.13 12.48
C TYR A 279 3.09 10.17 13.34
N GLY A 280 2.94 8.87 13.08
CA GLY A 280 3.81 7.83 13.62
C GLY A 280 3.34 7.16 14.91
N GLU A 281 2.14 7.48 15.39
CA GLU A 281 1.57 6.90 16.62
C GLU A 281 0.13 6.46 16.41
N LEU A 282 -0.29 5.39 17.09
CA LEU A 282 -1.69 4.98 17.15
C LEU A 282 -2.00 4.39 18.52
N ASN A 283 -3.09 4.86 19.17
CA ASN A 283 -3.58 4.38 20.47
C ASN A 283 -2.50 4.33 21.58
N GLY A 284 -1.60 5.33 21.61
CA GLY A 284 -0.48 5.38 22.55
C GLY A 284 0.73 4.52 22.17
N VAL A 285 0.68 3.83 21.04
CA VAL A 285 1.80 3.05 20.51
C VAL A 285 2.53 3.86 19.44
N ARG A 286 3.72 4.34 19.77
CA ARG A 286 4.59 5.03 18.80
C ARG A 286 5.43 4.03 18.01
N ILE A 287 5.33 4.11 16.69
CA ILE A 287 6.09 3.29 15.74
C ILE A 287 7.32 4.06 15.25
N ILE A 288 7.17 5.32 14.85
CA ILE A 288 8.24 6.23 14.41
C ILE A 288 7.98 7.60 15.02
N SER A 289 9.01 8.45 15.05
CA SER A 289 8.85 9.84 15.49
C SER A 289 7.92 10.63 14.58
N GLU A 290 7.36 11.73 15.09
CA GLU A 290 6.55 12.65 14.29
C GLU A 290 7.36 13.23 13.12
N GLU A 291 8.63 13.56 13.36
CA GLU A 291 9.56 14.03 12.34
C GLU A 291 9.73 13.00 11.22
N SER A 292 9.94 11.73 11.59
CA SER A 292 10.07 10.62 10.65
C SER A 292 8.80 10.43 9.82
N ALA A 293 7.63 10.47 10.44
CA ALA A 293 6.36 10.31 9.74
C ALA A 293 6.10 11.47 8.77
N LYS A 294 6.38 12.71 9.17
CA LYS A 294 6.30 13.89 8.30
C LYS A 294 7.27 13.80 7.12
N ALA A 295 8.52 13.42 7.39
CA ALA A 295 9.53 13.26 6.33
C ALA A 295 9.14 12.21 5.29
N MET A 296 8.44 11.13 5.69
CA MET A 296 7.95 10.13 4.73
C MET A 296 6.86 10.69 3.80
N GLN A 297 6.04 11.61 4.28
CA GLN A 297 4.92 12.20 3.56
C GLN A 297 5.31 13.45 2.76
N THR A 298 6.44 14.08 3.11
CA THR A 298 6.91 15.30 2.43
C THR A 298 7.62 14.93 1.12
N PRO A 299 7.25 15.55 -0.01
CA PRO A 299 7.90 15.28 -1.29
C PRO A 299 9.39 15.61 -1.25
N VAL A 300 10.21 14.66 -1.69
CA VAL A 300 11.65 14.82 -1.97
C VAL A 300 11.86 15.11 -3.44
N TRP A 301 10.97 14.58 -4.29
CA TRP A 301 11.03 14.75 -5.72
C TRP A 301 9.66 15.08 -6.30
N ILE A 302 9.62 16.10 -7.17
CA ILE A 302 8.43 16.47 -7.93
C ILE A 302 8.56 15.88 -9.32
N VAL A 303 7.71 14.91 -9.64
CA VAL A 303 7.67 14.29 -10.96
C VAL A 303 6.94 15.23 -11.93
N LYS A 304 7.68 15.78 -12.90
CA LYS A 304 7.16 16.70 -13.93
C LYS A 304 6.77 15.96 -15.22
N GLN A 305 5.99 14.90 -15.12
CA GLN A 305 5.47 14.17 -16.28
C GLN A 305 3.96 13.97 -16.13
N ASP A 306 3.29 13.43 -17.13
CA ASP A 306 1.81 13.32 -17.25
C ASP A 306 1.06 12.67 -16.08
N TRP A 307 1.77 12.21 -15.06
CA TRP A 307 1.29 11.71 -13.78
C TRP A 307 2.05 12.45 -12.66
N GLU A 308 1.61 13.66 -12.37
CA GLU A 308 2.31 14.58 -11.46
C GLU A 308 2.25 14.14 -9.99
N ASP A 309 2.60 12.90 -9.68
CA ASP A 309 2.78 12.47 -8.31
C ASP A 309 4.05 13.08 -7.71
N GLN A 310 3.96 13.65 -6.53
CA GLN A 310 5.11 14.13 -5.77
C GLN A 310 5.54 13.03 -4.81
N TYR A 311 6.82 12.62 -4.85
CA TYR A 311 7.28 11.43 -4.13
C TYR A 311 8.14 11.79 -2.91
N GLY A 312 7.72 11.30 -1.73
CA GLY A 312 8.46 11.38 -0.47
C GLY A 312 9.32 10.12 -0.24
N LEU A 313 9.33 9.59 0.98
CA LEU A 313 10.06 8.35 1.30
C LEU A 313 9.08 7.17 1.32
N CYS A 314 8.90 6.53 0.16
CA CYS A 314 7.95 5.43 -0.06
C CYS A 314 6.48 5.77 0.23
N LEU A 315 6.15 7.04 0.27
CA LEU A 315 4.81 7.59 0.19
C LEU A 315 4.81 8.70 -0.86
N LYS A 316 3.65 8.96 -1.45
CA LYS A 316 3.50 9.99 -2.49
C LYS A 316 2.26 10.82 -2.27
N GLU A 317 2.26 12.04 -2.77
CA GLU A 317 1.07 12.86 -2.93
C GLU A 317 0.37 12.48 -4.24
N PHE A 318 -0.97 12.42 -4.18
CA PHE A 318 -1.81 12.08 -5.32
C PHE A 318 -2.41 13.32 -5.93
N ILE A 319 -1.86 13.75 -7.07
CA ILE A 319 -2.36 14.88 -7.83
C ILE A 319 -3.49 14.42 -8.76
N ASP A 320 -4.59 15.16 -8.80
CA ASP A 320 -5.76 14.91 -9.67
C ASP A 320 -6.30 13.45 -9.60
N PHE A 321 -6.14 12.80 -8.45
CA PHE A 321 -6.59 11.41 -8.27
C PHE A 321 -8.02 11.32 -7.73
N ILE A 322 -8.38 12.18 -6.77
CA ILE A 322 -9.73 12.27 -6.21
C ILE A 322 -10.54 13.30 -6.98
N ASP A 323 -11.73 12.92 -7.47
CA ASP A 323 -12.64 13.78 -8.24
C ASP A 323 -13.31 14.82 -7.34
N ASN A 324 -12.49 15.64 -6.69
CA ASN A 324 -12.88 16.77 -5.87
C ASN A 324 -11.88 17.91 -6.07
N PRO A 325 -12.31 19.08 -6.58
CA PRO A 325 -11.43 20.23 -6.84
C PRO A 325 -10.58 20.66 -5.65
N LYS A 326 -11.04 20.40 -4.41
CA LYS A 326 -10.28 20.71 -3.20
C LYS A 326 -8.90 20.01 -3.21
N TYR A 327 -8.81 18.78 -3.70
CA TYR A 327 -7.57 17.99 -3.70
C TYR A 327 -6.72 18.16 -4.97
N ASN A 328 -7.04 19.14 -5.78
CA ASN A 328 -6.28 19.50 -6.98
C ASN A 328 -5.48 20.80 -6.77
N THR A 329 -5.27 21.22 -5.52
CA THR A 329 -4.45 22.37 -5.13
C THR A 329 -3.23 21.89 -4.36
N ALA A 330 -2.09 22.55 -4.58
CA ALA A 330 -0.81 22.18 -3.97
C ALA A 330 -0.77 22.14 -2.42
N GLU A 331 -1.81 22.65 -1.77
CA GLU A 331 -1.90 22.71 -0.31
C GLU A 331 -2.63 21.52 0.33
N THR A 332 -3.29 20.66 -0.48
CA THR A 332 -4.25 19.66 0.06
C THR A 332 -4.20 18.31 -0.61
N TYR A 333 -3.09 17.94 -1.24
CA TYR A 333 -2.99 16.64 -1.91
C TYR A 333 -3.15 15.48 -0.92
N PRO A 334 -3.98 14.47 -1.26
CA PRO A 334 -3.99 13.22 -0.51
C PRO A 334 -2.64 12.50 -0.61
N VAL A 335 -2.26 11.83 0.46
CA VAL A 335 -0.99 11.09 0.58
C VAL A 335 -1.27 9.58 0.60
N GLY A 336 -0.31 8.77 0.20
CA GLY A 336 -0.43 7.31 0.29
C GLY A 336 0.44 6.56 -0.69
N HIS A 337 -0.01 5.38 -1.09
CA HIS A 337 0.65 4.56 -2.10
C HIS A 337 -0.34 3.61 -2.78
N THR A 338 -0.04 3.23 -4.02
CA THR A 338 -0.76 2.17 -4.76
C THR A 338 0.07 0.90 -4.81
N GLY A 339 -0.58 -0.22 -5.12
CA GLY A 339 0.09 -1.50 -5.37
C GLY A 339 -0.52 -2.23 -6.54
N GLY A 340 0.31 -2.84 -7.38
CA GLY A 340 -0.12 -3.68 -8.49
C GLY A 340 0.89 -4.80 -8.75
N ALA A 341 0.43 -6.04 -8.79
CA ALA A 341 1.22 -7.23 -9.12
C ALA A 341 0.29 -8.43 -9.32
N TYR A 342 0.63 -9.33 -10.22
CA TYR A 342 -0.07 -10.61 -10.37
C TYR A 342 -1.59 -10.50 -10.65
N GLY A 343 -2.08 -9.37 -11.14
CA GLY A 343 -3.51 -9.13 -11.34
C GLY A 343 -4.21 -8.44 -10.14
N LEU A 344 -3.58 -8.40 -8.96
CA LEU A 344 -4.09 -7.59 -7.84
C LEU A 344 -3.85 -6.09 -8.08
N ASN A 345 -4.74 -5.28 -7.52
CA ASN A 345 -4.54 -3.85 -7.34
C ASN A 345 -4.94 -3.45 -5.92
N SER A 346 -4.22 -2.50 -5.34
CA SER A 346 -4.46 -2.00 -4.00
C SER A 346 -4.16 -0.50 -3.90
N ILE A 347 -4.83 0.17 -3.00
CA ILE A 347 -4.59 1.58 -2.65
C ILE A 347 -4.71 1.77 -1.16
N MET A 348 -3.84 2.60 -0.63
CA MET A 348 -3.90 3.20 0.69
C MET A 348 -3.71 4.70 0.49
N ILE A 349 -4.74 5.50 0.73
CA ILE A 349 -4.76 6.95 0.47
C ILE A 349 -5.51 7.66 1.57
N TRP A 350 -5.00 8.83 1.99
CA TRP A 350 -5.65 9.66 3.02
C TRP A 350 -5.41 11.14 2.78
N SER A 351 -6.31 11.98 3.29
CA SER A 351 -6.11 13.43 3.40
C SER A 351 -5.64 13.78 4.81
N PRO A 352 -4.42 14.30 4.97
CA PRO A 352 -3.96 14.79 6.26
C PRO A 352 -4.81 15.95 6.80
N GLU A 353 -5.29 16.82 5.91
CA GLU A 353 -6.08 18.01 6.28
C GLU A 353 -7.51 17.65 6.71
N ASP A 354 -8.19 16.77 5.95
CA ASP A 354 -9.60 16.45 6.19
C ASP A 354 -9.82 15.20 7.04
N ASN A 355 -8.72 14.59 7.49
CA ASN A 355 -8.73 13.42 8.37
C ASN A 355 -9.64 12.28 7.89
N TRP A 356 -9.59 11.99 6.60
CA TRP A 356 -10.18 10.80 6.00
C TRP A 356 -9.13 9.93 5.34
N GLY A 357 -9.42 8.63 5.25
CA GLY A 357 -8.58 7.68 4.53
C GLY A 357 -9.40 6.55 3.91
N ILE A 358 -8.89 6.01 2.80
CA ILE A 358 -9.46 4.89 2.07
C ILE A 358 -8.38 3.84 1.82
N VAL A 359 -8.69 2.61 2.18
CA VAL A 359 -7.99 1.42 1.73
C VAL A 359 -8.93 0.63 0.84
N ALA A 360 -8.48 0.24 -0.34
CA ALA A 360 -9.23 -0.67 -1.21
C ALA A 360 -8.27 -1.63 -1.91
N MET A 361 -8.67 -2.89 -2.00
CA MET A 361 -7.85 -3.97 -2.57
C MET A 361 -8.73 -4.92 -3.38
N THR A 362 -8.19 -5.40 -4.51
CA THR A 362 -8.80 -6.49 -5.29
C THR A 362 -7.80 -7.62 -5.47
N ASN A 363 -8.29 -8.85 -5.51
CA ASN A 363 -7.49 -10.02 -5.82
C ASN A 363 -7.54 -10.45 -7.30
N GLY A 364 -8.13 -9.62 -8.16
CA GLY A 364 -8.19 -9.80 -9.61
C GLY A 364 -9.35 -9.03 -10.24
N TYR A 365 -9.17 -8.53 -11.45
CA TYR A 365 -10.20 -7.82 -12.21
C TYR A 365 -9.93 -7.92 -13.71
N ALA A 366 -10.97 -7.78 -14.52
CA ALA A 366 -10.87 -7.62 -15.97
C ALA A 366 -10.69 -6.13 -16.31
N PRO A 367 -9.65 -5.75 -17.05
CA PRO A 367 -9.46 -4.36 -17.47
C PRO A 367 -10.62 -3.87 -18.34
N VAL A 368 -11.05 -2.63 -18.14
CA VAL A 368 -12.03 -1.94 -18.96
C VAL A 368 -11.33 -0.80 -19.68
N GLU A 369 -11.44 -0.76 -21.00
CA GLU A 369 -10.78 0.24 -21.83
C GLU A 369 -11.16 1.67 -21.40
N GLY A 370 -10.17 2.54 -21.25
CA GLY A 370 -10.33 3.94 -20.86
C GLY A 370 -10.71 4.16 -19.39
N LYS A 371 -10.83 3.10 -18.56
CA LYS A 371 -11.21 3.23 -17.15
C LYS A 371 -10.12 2.66 -16.22
N PRO A 372 -9.36 3.50 -15.53
CA PRO A 372 -8.37 3.03 -14.55
C PRO A 372 -9.07 2.49 -13.30
N PHE A 373 -8.92 1.20 -13.02
CA PHE A 373 -9.62 0.48 -11.96
C PHE A 373 -9.51 1.17 -10.59
N LEU A 374 -8.28 1.44 -10.11
CA LEU A 374 -8.08 2.03 -8.79
C LEU A 374 -8.68 3.43 -8.66
N LYS A 375 -8.53 4.29 -9.67
CA LYS A 375 -9.12 5.64 -9.66
C LYS A 375 -10.64 5.55 -9.63
N THR A 376 -11.23 4.65 -10.44
CA THR A 376 -12.67 4.41 -10.47
C THR A 376 -13.18 3.90 -9.13
N LEU A 377 -12.56 2.87 -8.56
CA LEU A 377 -12.97 2.29 -7.28
C LEU A 377 -12.86 3.31 -6.14
N THR A 378 -11.73 4.01 -6.06
CA THR A 378 -11.49 4.99 -4.98
C THR A 378 -12.47 6.15 -5.04
N ASN A 379 -12.74 6.69 -6.24
CA ASN A 379 -13.71 7.77 -6.39
C ASN A 379 -15.15 7.32 -6.17
N SER A 380 -15.51 6.09 -6.54
CA SER A 380 -16.82 5.51 -6.23
C SER A 380 -17.04 5.41 -4.72
N ILE A 381 -16.03 4.93 -3.98
CA ILE A 381 -16.07 4.88 -2.51
C ILE A 381 -16.13 6.29 -1.91
N TYR A 382 -15.25 7.19 -2.36
CA TYR A 382 -15.17 8.57 -1.86
C TYR A 382 -16.51 9.31 -2.06
N ASN A 383 -17.07 9.27 -3.26
CA ASN A 383 -18.32 9.95 -3.57
C ASN A 383 -19.51 9.34 -2.80
N ALA A 384 -19.57 8.02 -2.66
CA ALA A 384 -20.65 7.34 -1.96
C ALA A 384 -20.64 7.62 -0.45
N TYR A 385 -19.45 7.70 0.17
CA TYR A 385 -19.34 7.85 1.61
C TYR A 385 -19.32 9.32 2.05
N PHE A 386 -18.58 10.19 1.36
CA PHE A 386 -18.28 11.56 1.81
C PHE A 386 -19.14 12.65 1.13
N LYS A 387 -19.82 12.34 0.02
CA LYS A 387 -20.79 13.22 -0.64
C LYS A 387 -22.21 12.68 -0.47
#